data_2926d3ca30ae663d76771eb3e16c9ea5
#
_entry.id   2926d3ca30ae663d76771eb3e16c9ea5
#
_cell.length_a   1.000
_cell.length_b   1.000
_cell.length_c   1.000
_cell.angle_alpha   90.00
_cell.angle_beta   90.00
_cell.angle_gamma   90.00
#
_symmetry.space_group_name_H-M   'P 1'
#
loop_
_entity.id
_entity.type
_entity.pdbx_description
1 polymer ?
#
loop_
_entity_poly.entity_id
_entity_poly.type
_entity_poly.pdbx_seq_one_letter_code
_entity_poly.pdbx_strand_id
1 'polypeptide(L)'
;MNPSQAKNIAITTSSAQNIQSLSSWSACHTEAMQVDWLILHFNQWFSHHNVILVRGEHEPEYFPATADSPAKIQFAHGFFNSALHEISHWCIAGAKRRTQADLGYWYAPDGRSESQQALFEQVEVKPQALEWLFAKSCGRPFRVSLDNLTGEGGDGKSFKDNVFMQVQTFLINPQSIPKDGFALIQHLCVEMRDGKFLEIGEFQRSDLD
;
A
#
# COMPACT_ATOMS: atom_id res chain seq x y z
N MET A 1 18.14 7.00 -44.71
CA MET A 1 17.75 7.15 -43.30
C MET A 1 18.72 6.36 -42.43
N ASN A 2 19.30 6.98 -41.42
CA ASN A 2 20.34 6.39 -40.58
C ASN A 2 19.67 5.41 -39.61
N PRO A 3 20.17 4.17 -39.44
CA PRO A 3 19.60 3.16 -38.53
C PRO A 3 19.46 3.62 -37.07
N SER A 4 20.25 4.61 -36.66
CA SER A 4 20.20 5.23 -35.33
C SER A 4 18.94 6.09 -35.11
N GLN A 5 18.39 6.72 -36.13
CA GLN A 5 17.16 7.53 -36.00
C GLN A 5 15.89 6.66 -35.91
N ALA A 6 15.89 5.52 -36.59
CA ALA A 6 14.76 4.59 -36.52
C ALA A 6 14.62 3.94 -35.11
N LYS A 7 15.76 3.66 -34.44
CA LYS A 7 15.74 3.13 -33.08
C LYS A 7 15.21 4.16 -32.04
N ASN A 8 15.56 5.43 -32.17
CA ASN A 8 15.10 6.47 -31.26
C ASN A 8 13.60 6.77 -31.41
N ILE A 9 13.04 6.67 -32.62
CA ILE A 9 11.60 6.86 -32.84
C ILE A 9 10.80 5.67 -32.27
N ALA A 10 11.31 4.46 -32.41
CA ALA A 10 10.64 3.26 -31.84
C ALA A 10 10.65 3.25 -30.30
N ILE A 11 11.71 3.73 -29.67
CA ILE A 11 11.80 3.83 -28.20
C ILE A 11 10.85 4.91 -27.65
N THR A 12 10.73 6.06 -28.32
CA THR A 12 9.84 7.15 -27.88
C THR A 12 8.36 6.81 -28.08
N THR A 13 8.00 6.11 -29.15
CA THR A 13 6.61 5.68 -29.38
C THR A 13 6.18 4.56 -28.41
N SER A 14 7.06 3.62 -28.09
CA SER A 14 6.79 2.57 -27.09
C SER A 14 6.61 3.14 -25.68
N SER A 15 7.42 4.12 -25.28
CA SER A 15 7.29 4.81 -23.99
C SER A 15 6.00 5.62 -23.88
N ALA A 16 5.63 6.33 -24.94
CA ALA A 16 4.40 7.12 -24.99
C ALA A 16 3.14 6.22 -24.97
N GLN A 17 3.17 5.08 -25.69
CA GLN A 17 2.09 4.10 -25.68
C GLN A 17 1.96 3.41 -24.31
N ASN A 18 3.06 3.10 -23.62
CA ASN A 18 3.03 2.57 -22.27
C ASN A 18 2.45 3.56 -21.26
N ILE A 19 2.82 4.84 -21.32
CA ILE A 19 2.27 5.88 -20.44
C ILE A 19 0.77 6.07 -20.71
N GLN A 20 0.34 6.01 -21.96
CA GLN A 20 -1.06 6.18 -22.34
C GLN A 20 -1.93 4.97 -21.93
N SER A 21 -1.36 3.75 -21.87
CA SER A 21 -2.04 2.56 -21.36
C SER A 21 -2.20 2.54 -19.84
N LEU A 22 -1.39 3.31 -19.12
CA LEU A 22 -1.47 3.46 -17.65
C LEU A 22 -2.33 4.65 -17.21
N SER A 23 -2.94 5.39 -18.14
CA SER A 23 -3.78 6.56 -17.81
C SER A 23 -5.13 6.18 -17.20
N SER A 24 -5.59 4.95 -17.35
CA SER A 24 -6.86 4.45 -16.79
C SER A 24 -6.68 3.08 -16.13
N TRP A 25 -7.24 2.93 -14.94
CA TRP A 25 -7.29 1.65 -14.24
C TRP A 25 -7.95 0.54 -15.07
N SER A 26 -9.01 0.86 -15.80
CA SER A 26 -9.74 -0.10 -16.63
C SER A 26 -8.89 -0.71 -17.77
N ALA A 27 -7.79 -0.07 -18.15
CA ALA A 27 -6.85 -0.60 -19.14
C ALA A 27 -5.80 -1.54 -18.52
N CYS A 28 -5.70 -1.63 -17.20
CA CYS A 28 -4.69 -2.44 -16.50
C CYS A 28 -5.18 -3.87 -16.28
N HIS A 29 -4.95 -4.75 -17.24
CA HIS A 29 -5.48 -6.13 -17.25
C HIS A 29 -4.58 -7.15 -16.53
N THR A 30 -3.34 -6.79 -16.19
CA THR A 30 -2.40 -7.66 -15.47
C THR A 30 -1.98 -7.02 -14.16
N GLU A 31 -1.58 -7.85 -13.18
CA GLU A 31 -1.07 -7.32 -11.90
C GLU A 31 0.13 -6.39 -12.11
N ALA A 32 1.04 -6.73 -13.01
CA ALA A 32 2.17 -5.88 -13.34
C ALA A 32 1.74 -4.48 -13.83
N MET A 33 0.75 -4.40 -14.71
CA MET A 33 0.18 -3.12 -15.18
C MET A 33 -0.52 -2.36 -14.05
N GLN A 34 -1.24 -3.06 -13.17
CA GLN A 34 -1.91 -2.47 -12.02
C GLN A 34 -0.89 -1.89 -11.03
N VAL A 35 0.21 -2.57 -10.81
CA VAL A 35 1.32 -2.07 -9.98
C VAL A 35 2.00 -0.86 -10.62
N ASP A 36 2.25 -0.88 -11.93
CA ASP A 36 2.81 0.27 -12.66
C ASP A 36 1.89 1.48 -12.57
N TRP A 37 0.58 1.25 -12.70
CA TRP A 37 -0.45 2.27 -12.52
C TRP A 37 -0.40 2.87 -11.11
N LEU A 38 -0.36 2.02 -10.07
CA LEU A 38 -0.30 2.49 -8.68
C LEU A 38 0.96 3.31 -8.40
N ILE A 39 2.13 2.85 -8.86
CA ILE A 39 3.39 3.58 -8.72
C ILE A 39 3.29 4.96 -9.38
N LEU A 40 2.83 5.01 -10.63
CA LEU A 40 2.71 6.26 -11.37
C LEU A 40 1.82 7.26 -10.64
N HIS A 41 0.62 6.83 -10.26
CA HIS A 41 -0.38 7.70 -9.66
C HIS A 41 -0.04 8.07 -8.22
N PHE A 42 0.45 7.13 -7.40
CA PHE A 42 0.92 7.44 -6.06
C PHE A 42 2.02 8.52 -6.09
N ASN A 43 3.02 8.34 -6.94
CA ASN A 43 4.13 9.28 -7.08
C ASN A 43 3.66 10.66 -7.56
N GLN A 44 2.60 10.73 -8.36
CA GLN A 44 1.98 11.98 -8.77
C GLN A 44 1.16 12.62 -7.64
N TRP A 45 0.26 11.85 -7.01
CA TRP A 45 -0.64 12.36 -5.97
C TRP A 45 0.10 12.84 -4.71
N PHE A 46 1.18 12.15 -4.35
CA PHE A 46 1.96 12.45 -3.14
C PHE A 46 3.30 13.11 -3.42
N SER A 47 3.51 13.66 -4.63
CA SER A 47 4.74 14.37 -5.00
C SER A 47 5.12 15.51 -4.03
N HIS A 48 4.12 16.16 -3.45
CA HIS A 48 4.30 17.25 -2.47
C HIS A 48 4.89 16.78 -1.13
N HIS A 49 4.90 15.48 -0.85
CA HIS A 49 5.56 14.91 0.33
C HIS A 49 7.03 14.51 0.09
N ASN A 50 7.56 14.75 -1.11
CA ASN A 50 8.91 14.31 -1.49
C ASN A 50 9.13 12.81 -1.21
N VAL A 51 8.18 11.98 -1.66
CA VAL A 51 8.16 10.52 -1.49
C VAL A 51 7.86 9.84 -2.82
N ILE A 52 8.44 8.67 -3.05
CA ILE A 52 8.14 7.82 -4.19
C ILE A 52 7.88 6.39 -3.73
N LEU A 53 6.95 5.72 -4.42
CA LEU A 53 6.69 4.29 -4.32
C LEU A 53 7.54 3.58 -5.37
N VAL A 54 8.26 2.54 -4.98
CA VAL A 54 9.16 1.77 -5.88
C VAL A 54 9.03 0.28 -5.63
N ARG A 55 9.23 -0.53 -6.70
CA ARG A 55 9.37 -1.97 -6.56
C ARG A 55 10.70 -2.34 -5.92
N GLY A 56 10.67 -3.30 -4.99
CA GLY A 56 11.83 -4.00 -4.48
C GLY A 56 11.91 -5.44 -5.00
N GLU A 57 13.11 -5.99 -5.03
CA GLU A 57 13.37 -7.41 -5.36
C GLU A 57 13.32 -8.31 -4.12
N HIS A 58 13.51 -7.71 -2.94
CA HIS A 58 13.62 -8.38 -1.63
C HIS A 58 12.52 -7.90 -0.68
N GLU A 59 12.77 -8.04 0.62
CA GLU A 59 11.90 -7.56 1.68
C GLU A 59 11.57 -6.06 1.54
N PRO A 60 10.40 -5.62 2.03
CA PRO A 60 10.02 -4.22 1.98
C PRO A 60 10.96 -3.38 2.84
N GLU A 61 11.19 -2.13 2.44
CA GLU A 61 12.08 -1.22 3.16
C GLU A 61 11.64 0.24 2.96
N TYR A 62 11.75 1.04 4.00
CA TYR A 62 11.50 2.48 3.89
C TYR A 62 12.79 3.28 4.10
N PHE A 63 13.09 4.11 3.12
CA PHE A 63 14.22 5.04 3.15
C PHE A 63 13.69 6.47 3.36
N PRO A 64 14.10 7.18 4.42
CA PRO A 64 13.72 8.58 4.60
C PRO A 64 14.31 9.47 3.52
N ALA A 65 13.66 10.61 3.26
CA ALA A 65 14.20 11.61 2.33
C ALA A 65 15.54 12.18 2.85
N THR A 66 16.44 12.48 1.91
CA THR A 66 17.69 13.18 2.17
C THR A 66 17.69 14.53 1.45
N ALA A 67 18.78 15.29 1.54
CA ALA A 67 18.95 16.54 0.79
C ALA A 67 18.90 16.30 -0.74
N ASP A 68 19.36 15.12 -1.18
CA ASP A 68 19.57 14.81 -2.60
C ASP A 68 18.57 13.81 -3.17
N SER A 69 17.69 13.23 -2.35
CA SER A 69 16.76 12.19 -2.80
C SER A 69 15.43 12.22 -2.05
N PRO A 70 14.31 11.89 -2.73
CA PRO A 70 13.03 11.69 -2.08
C PRO A 70 13.07 10.49 -1.15
N ALA A 71 12.15 10.44 -0.19
CA ALA A 71 11.87 9.23 0.56
C ALA A 71 11.40 8.12 -0.39
N LYS A 72 11.70 6.86 -0.06
CA LYS A 72 11.28 5.70 -0.86
C LYS A 72 10.49 4.74 0.00
N ILE A 73 9.29 4.41 -0.48
CA ILE A 73 8.50 3.27 0.02
C ILE A 73 8.79 2.12 -0.95
N GLN A 74 9.63 1.18 -0.54
CA GLN A 74 9.96 0.00 -1.33
C GLN A 74 9.11 -1.17 -0.86
N PHE A 75 8.30 -1.74 -1.76
CA PHE A 75 7.45 -2.89 -1.46
C PHE A 75 8.01 -4.17 -2.06
N ALA A 76 7.73 -5.31 -1.41
CA ALA A 76 8.30 -6.60 -1.75
C ALA A 76 7.74 -7.18 -3.04
N HIS A 77 8.57 -7.88 -3.80
CA HIS A 77 8.25 -8.81 -4.90
C HIS A 77 7.34 -8.25 -6.00
N GLY A 78 7.05 -6.95 -6.02
CA GLY A 78 6.22 -6.34 -7.05
C GLY A 78 4.74 -6.70 -6.98
N PHE A 79 4.22 -7.17 -5.84
CA PHE A 79 2.79 -7.44 -5.65
C PHE A 79 2.02 -6.17 -5.28
N PHE A 80 0.83 -6.04 -5.86
CA PHE A 80 -0.03 -4.86 -5.64
C PHE A 80 -0.43 -4.70 -4.16
N ASN A 81 -0.84 -5.78 -3.51
CA ASN A 81 -1.23 -5.73 -2.10
C ASN A 81 -0.05 -5.43 -1.17
N SER A 82 1.16 -5.89 -1.49
CA SER A 82 2.37 -5.49 -0.77
C SER A 82 2.59 -3.97 -0.86
N ALA A 83 2.38 -3.37 -2.04
CA ALA A 83 2.46 -1.92 -2.18
C ALA A 83 1.41 -1.19 -1.31
N LEU A 84 0.16 -1.67 -1.26
CA LEU A 84 -0.87 -1.09 -0.39
C LEU A 84 -0.51 -1.20 1.08
N HIS A 85 0.09 -2.32 1.48
CA HIS A 85 0.55 -2.55 2.85
C HIS A 85 1.61 -1.52 3.26
N GLU A 86 2.68 -1.37 2.47
CA GLU A 86 3.75 -0.42 2.77
C GLU A 86 3.27 1.04 2.75
N ILE A 87 2.36 1.38 1.83
CA ILE A 87 1.71 2.69 1.85
C ILE A 87 0.91 2.89 3.14
N SER A 88 0.25 1.85 3.66
CA SER A 88 -0.51 1.95 4.90
C SER A 88 0.38 2.27 6.10
N HIS A 89 1.54 1.62 6.20
CA HIS A 89 2.56 1.94 7.20
C HIS A 89 3.05 3.38 7.09
N TRP A 90 3.35 3.83 5.88
CA TRP A 90 3.76 5.22 5.64
C TRP A 90 2.68 6.23 6.06
N CYS A 91 1.40 5.94 5.78
CA CYS A 91 0.30 6.80 6.20
C CYS A 91 0.16 6.87 7.73
N ILE A 92 0.28 5.72 8.42
CA ILE A 92 0.15 5.62 9.88
C ILE A 92 1.34 6.27 10.61
N ALA A 93 2.55 6.17 10.06
CA ALA A 93 3.78 6.63 10.70
C ALA A 93 3.78 8.13 11.04
N GLY A 94 3.15 8.94 10.21
CA GLY A 94 3.15 10.40 10.38
C GLY A 94 4.52 11.07 10.19
N ALA A 95 4.55 12.39 10.21
CA ALA A 95 5.73 13.18 9.81
C ALA A 95 7.01 12.82 10.59
N LYS A 96 6.90 12.61 11.91
CA LYS A 96 8.08 12.33 12.75
C LYS A 96 8.73 10.99 12.43
N ARG A 97 7.95 9.92 12.22
CA ARG A 97 8.50 8.60 11.92
C ARG A 97 9.01 8.48 10.49
N ARG A 98 8.43 9.24 9.56
CA ARG A 98 8.88 9.32 8.16
C ARG A 98 10.30 9.89 8.00
N THR A 99 10.92 10.43 9.06
CA THR A 99 12.34 10.84 9.06
C THR A 99 13.29 9.72 9.48
N GLN A 100 12.78 8.52 9.78
CA GLN A 100 13.57 7.39 10.28
C GLN A 100 13.52 6.24 9.26
N ALA A 101 14.61 5.50 9.16
CA ALA A 101 14.64 4.25 8.39
C ALA A 101 13.56 3.31 8.93
N ASP A 102 12.92 2.55 8.05
CA ASP A 102 11.81 1.64 8.35
C ASP A 102 10.72 2.27 9.23
N LEU A 103 10.52 3.58 9.07
CA LEU A 103 9.53 4.36 9.84
C LEU A 103 9.74 4.24 11.37
N GLY A 104 10.97 3.87 11.79
CA GLY A 104 11.32 3.64 13.19
C GLY A 104 10.61 2.43 13.81
N TYR A 105 10.14 1.49 12.99
CA TYR A 105 9.69 0.17 13.43
C TYR A 105 10.85 -0.82 13.36
N TRP A 106 10.91 -1.69 14.36
CA TRP A 106 11.79 -2.85 14.35
C TRP A 106 11.08 -4.01 15.04
N TYR A 107 10.99 -5.12 14.35
CA TYR A 107 10.48 -6.38 14.90
C TYR A 107 11.14 -7.56 14.20
N ALA A 108 11.21 -8.69 14.90
CA ALA A 108 11.71 -9.91 14.30
C ALA A 108 10.80 -10.34 13.15
N PRO A 109 11.35 -10.62 11.95
CA PRO A 109 10.52 -10.90 10.76
C PRO A 109 9.75 -12.21 10.85
N ASP A 110 10.31 -13.27 11.50
CA ASP A 110 9.66 -14.56 11.68
C ASP A 110 10.18 -15.24 12.96
N GLY A 111 9.52 -16.31 13.41
CA GLY A 111 9.91 -17.03 14.62
C GLY A 111 9.65 -16.25 15.92
N ARG A 112 8.69 -15.32 15.91
CA ARG A 112 8.32 -14.52 17.08
C ARG A 112 7.77 -15.41 18.19
N SER A 113 8.19 -15.16 19.45
CA SER A 113 7.52 -15.69 20.61
C SER A 113 6.10 -15.15 20.75
N GLU A 114 5.26 -15.76 21.57
CA GLU A 114 3.87 -15.31 21.81
C GLU A 114 3.80 -13.83 22.22
N SER A 115 4.66 -13.37 23.13
CA SER A 115 4.71 -11.97 23.56
C SER A 115 5.16 -11.01 22.46
N GLN A 116 6.11 -11.42 21.60
CA GLN A 116 6.55 -10.65 20.46
C GLN A 116 5.47 -10.60 19.39
N GLN A 117 4.75 -11.70 19.17
CA GLN A 117 3.63 -11.76 18.26
C GLN A 117 2.49 -10.84 18.71
N ALA A 118 2.13 -10.85 20.00
CA ALA A 118 1.12 -9.95 20.54
C ALA A 118 1.49 -8.47 20.35
N LEU A 119 2.76 -8.10 20.53
CA LEU A 119 3.24 -6.75 20.25
C LEU A 119 3.17 -6.39 18.76
N PHE A 120 3.59 -7.32 17.90
CA PHE A 120 3.47 -7.16 16.44
C PHE A 120 2.02 -6.92 16.04
N GLU A 121 1.10 -7.78 16.45
CA GLU A 121 -0.32 -7.63 16.15
C GLU A 121 -0.87 -6.28 16.62
N GLN A 122 -0.47 -5.82 17.79
CA GLN A 122 -0.91 -4.51 18.31
C GLN A 122 -0.51 -3.34 17.40
N VAL A 123 0.69 -3.38 16.81
CA VAL A 123 1.16 -2.31 15.92
C VAL A 123 0.62 -2.47 14.49
N GLU A 124 0.26 -3.69 14.08
CA GLU A 124 -0.26 -4.02 12.76
C GLU A 124 -1.76 -3.78 12.58
N VAL A 125 -2.55 -3.70 13.65
CA VAL A 125 -4.01 -3.50 13.56
C VAL A 125 -4.37 -2.30 12.67
N LYS A 126 -3.76 -1.15 12.87
CA LYS A 126 -4.08 0.06 12.10
C LYS A 126 -3.57 0.03 10.66
N PRO A 127 -2.31 -0.36 10.39
CA PRO A 127 -1.84 -0.56 9.03
C PRO A 127 -2.73 -1.50 8.23
N GLN A 128 -3.02 -2.70 8.75
CA GLN A 128 -3.82 -3.68 8.02
C GLN A 128 -5.29 -3.28 7.87
N ALA A 129 -5.86 -2.57 8.84
CA ALA A 129 -7.19 -1.97 8.68
C ALA A 129 -7.21 -0.91 7.56
N LEU A 130 -6.17 -0.09 7.45
CA LEU A 130 -6.05 0.92 6.39
C LEU A 130 -5.79 0.27 5.03
N GLU A 131 -4.94 -0.76 4.97
CA GLU A 131 -4.72 -1.57 3.78
C GLU A 131 -6.03 -2.20 3.27
N TRP A 132 -6.88 -2.71 4.18
CA TRP A 132 -8.17 -3.26 3.79
C TRP A 132 -9.09 -2.21 3.17
N LEU A 133 -9.09 -0.98 3.69
CA LEU A 133 -9.80 0.13 3.04
C LEU A 133 -9.25 0.40 1.63
N PHE A 134 -7.94 0.42 1.45
CA PHE A 134 -7.30 0.59 0.14
C PHE A 134 -7.65 -0.54 -0.83
N ALA A 135 -7.53 -1.79 -0.39
CA ALA A 135 -7.87 -2.97 -1.20
C ALA A 135 -9.33 -2.93 -1.65
N LYS A 136 -10.25 -2.62 -0.73
CA LYS A 136 -11.69 -2.49 -1.04
C LYS A 136 -11.96 -1.35 -2.02
N SER A 137 -11.25 -0.23 -1.89
CA SER A 137 -11.33 0.89 -2.84
C SER A 137 -10.91 0.49 -4.26
N CYS A 138 -9.99 -0.47 -4.38
CA CYS A 138 -9.50 -1.02 -5.65
C CYS A 138 -10.33 -2.22 -6.15
N GLY A 139 -11.35 -2.66 -5.41
CA GLY A 139 -12.08 -3.90 -5.72
C GLY A 139 -11.22 -5.17 -5.59
N ARG A 140 -10.15 -5.12 -4.76
CA ARG A 140 -9.23 -6.24 -4.57
C ARG A 140 -9.54 -7.01 -3.29
N PRO A 141 -9.23 -8.32 -3.26
CA PRO A 141 -9.32 -9.10 -2.05
C PRO A 141 -8.27 -8.63 -1.04
N PHE A 142 -8.64 -8.67 0.23
CA PHE A 142 -7.74 -8.44 1.36
C PHE A 142 -7.68 -9.70 2.23
N ARG A 143 -6.52 -9.96 2.80
CA ARG A 143 -6.31 -11.00 3.82
C ARG A 143 -5.37 -10.44 4.88
N VAL A 144 -5.69 -10.68 6.15
CA VAL A 144 -4.74 -10.34 7.22
C VAL A 144 -3.47 -11.16 7.11
N SER A 145 -2.33 -10.53 7.34
CA SER A 145 -1.04 -11.19 7.50
C SER A 145 -0.68 -11.26 8.98
N LEU A 146 -0.42 -12.45 9.47
CA LEU A 146 0.12 -12.68 10.81
C LEU A 146 1.65 -12.69 10.80
N ASP A 147 2.23 -12.90 9.63
CA ASP A 147 3.67 -12.82 9.34
C ASP A 147 4.55 -13.63 10.32
N ASN A 148 4.04 -14.78 10.78
CA ASN A 148 4.69 -15.67 11.73
C ASN A 148 4.46 -17.13 11.34
N LEU A 149 5.12 -17.58 10.25
CA LEU A 149 4.88 -18.87 9.64
C LEU A 149 5.39 -20.04 10.48
N THR A 150 6.40 -19.82 11.34
CA THR A 150 7.10 -20.85 12.12
C THR A 150 6.99 -20.64 13.63
N GLY A 151 6.40 -19.53 14.09
CA GLY A 151 6.27 -19.19 15.50
C GLY A 151 5.07 -19.81 16.20
N GLU A 152 5.07 -19.76 17.53
CA GLU A 152 3.93 -20.08 18.38
C GLU A 152 2.90 -18.95 18.27
N GLY A 153 1.98 -19.07 17.33
CA GLY A 153 0.89 -18.09 17.12
C GLY A 153 -0.46 -18.79 17.22
N GLY A 154 -1.43 -18.15 17.85
CA GLY A 154 -2.82 -18.59 17.86
C GLY A 154 -3.43 -18.54 16.44
N ASP A 155 -4.73 -18.83 16.35
CA ASP A 155 -5.51 -18.79 15.09
C ASP A 155 -5.68 -17.37 14.48
N GLY A 156 -5.07 -16.36 15.09
CA GLY A 156 -5.16 -14.96 14.69
C GLY A 156 -6.57 -14.36 14.83
N LYS A 157 -7.50 -15.07 15.48
CA LYS A 157 -8.89 -14.65 15.59
C LYS A 157 -9.02 -13.28 16.26
N SER A 158 -8.33 -13.10 17.39
CA SER A 158 -8.33 -11.83 18.12
C SER A 158 -7.76 -10.68 17.28
N PHE A 159 -6.71 -10.95 16.52
CA PHE A 159 -6.12 -9.97 15.61
C PHE A 159 -7.09 -9.59 14.49
N LYS A 160 -7.71 -10.56 13.83
CA LYS A 160 -8.74 -10.32 12.81
C LYS A 160 -9.92 -9.50 13.37
N ASP A 161 -10.38 -9.81 14.59
CA ASP A 161 -11.44 -9.06 15.28
C ASP A 161 -11.00 -7.59 15.48
N ASN A 162 -9.76 -7.36 15.92
CA ASN A 162 -9.21 -6.02 16.12
C ASN A 162 -9.08 -5.24 14.82
N VAL A 163 -8.62 -5.88 13.73
CA VAL A 163 -8.55 -5.25 12.40
C VAL A 163 -9.95 -4.86 11.92
N PHE A 164 -10.94 -5.75 12.05
CA PHE A 164 -12.32 -5.44 11.71
C PHE A 164 -12.87 -4.26 12.52
N MET A 165 -12.71 -4.27 13.84
CA MET A 165 -13.14 -3.17 14.71
C MET A 165 -12.46 -1.84 14.35
N GLN A 166 -11.21 -1.88 13.95
CA GLN A 166 -10.48 -0.69 13.52
C GLN A 166 -11.03 -0.14 12.20
N VAL A 167 -11.41 -1.00 11.24
CA VAL A 167 -12.09 -0.59 9.99
C VAL A 167 -13.43 0.08 10.32
N GLN A 168 -14.24 -0.53 11.20
CA GLN A 168 -15.50 0.09 11.65
C GLN A 168 -15.25 1.47 12.25
N THR A 169 -14.22 1.60 13.09
CA THR A 169 -13.83 2.88 13.71
C THR A 169 -13.48 3.93 12.67
N PHE A 170 -12.70 3.57 11.65
CA PHE A 170 -12.32 4.46 10.56
C PHE A 170 -13.54 4.93 9.75
N LEU A 171 -14.49 4.04 9.47
CA LEU A 171 -15.67 4.36 8.66
C LEU A 171 -16.72 5.17 9.44
N ILE A 172 -16.90 4.90 10.74
CA ILE A 172 -17.79 5.69 11.61
C ILE A 172 -17.21 7.08 11.87
N ASN A 173 -15.90 7.18 12.02
CA ASN A 173 -15.18 8.43 12.26
C ASN A 173 -14.07 8.64 11.23
N PRO A 174 -14.38 9.10 10.00
CA PRO A 174 -13.38 9.28 8.95
C PRO A 174 -12.23 10.24 9.31
N GLN A 175 -12.43 11.12 10.30
CA GLN A 175 -11.37 12.00 10.80
C GLN A 175 -10.27 11.23 11.56
N SER A 176 -10.54 10.00 11.99
CA SER A 176 -9.54 9.13 12.62
C SER A 176 -8.61 8.43 11.62
N ILE A 177 -8.97 8.43 10.32
CA ILE A 177 -8.10 7.95 9.25
C ILE A 177 -6.94 8.94 9.10
N PRO A 178 -5.68 8.49 9.01
CA PRO A 178 -4.57 9.37 8.70
C PRO A 178 -4.84 10.20 7.44
N LYS A 179 -4.50 11.48 7.46
CA LYS A 179 -4.82 12.43 6.39
C LYS A 179 -4.43 11.92 4.99
N ASP A 180 -3.21 11.37 4.88
CA ASP A 180 -2.71 10.85 3.60
C ASP A 180 -3.40 9.54 3.20
N GLY A 181 -3.77 8.70 4.17
CA GLY A 181 -4.59 7.51 3.94
C GLY A 181 -5.99 7.86 3.44
N PHE A 182 -6.63 8.86 4.05
CA PHE A 182 -7.93 9.35 3.58
C PHE A 182 -7.85 9.91 2.15
N ALA A 183 -6.80 10.70 1.85
CA ALA A 183 -6.56 11.23 0.51
C ALA A 183 -6.38 10.10 -0.52
N LEU A 184 -5.61 9.05 -0.18
CA LEU A 184 -5.44 7.90 -1.07
C LEU A 184 -6.77 7.17 -1.32
N ILE A 185 -7.58 6.92 -0.28
CA ILE A 185 -8.92 6.32 -0.45
C ILE A 185 -9.76 7.15 -1.42
N GLN A 186 -9.77 8.49 -1.27
CA GLN A 186 -10.51 9.37 -2.17
C GLN A 186 -10.02 9.24 -3.62
N HIS A 187 -8.71 9.26 -3.87
CA HIS A 187 -8.15 9.07 -5.20
C HIS A 187 -8.54 7.71 -5.80
N LEU A 188 -8.38 6.63 -5.04
CA LEU A 188 -8.75 5.29 -5.49
C LEU A 188 -10.26 5.17 -5.78
N CYS A 189 -11.10 5.77 -4.95
CA CYS A 189 -12.54 5.78 -5.18
C CYS A 189 -12.93 6.58 -6.43
N VAL A 190 -12.25 7.69 -6.73
CA VAL A 190 -12.48 8.44 -7.98
C VAL A 190 -12.13 7.58 -9.18
N GLU A 191 -10.99 6.92 -9.16
CA GLU A 191 -10.49 6.13 -10.29
C GLU A 191 -11.24 4.79 -10.51
N MET A 192 -11.72 4.15 -9.46
CA MET A 192 -12.21 2.77 -9.51
C MET A 192 -13.66 2.58 -9.07
N ARG A 193 -14.29 3.59 -8.50
CA ARG A 193 -15.63 3.52 -7.91
C ARG A 193 -16.55 4.68 -8.32
N ASP A 194 -16.25 5.37 -9.42
CA ASP A 194 -17.00 6.54 -9.87
C ASP A 194 -17.18 7.61 -8.76
N GLY A 195 -16.16 7.78 -7.92
CA GLY A 195 -16.16 8.71 -6.78
C GLY A 195 -16.97 8.26 -5.56
N LYS A 196 -17.57 7.06 -5.58
CA LYS A 196 -18.32 6.53 -4.42
C LYS A 196 -17.38 6.09 -3.32
N PHE A 197 -17.48 6.74 -2.16
CA PHE A 197 -16.70 6.37 -0.99
C PHE A 197 -17.14 5.01 -0.43
N LEU A 198 -16.31 4.43 0.45
CA LEU A 198 -16.57 3.16 1.10
C LEU A 198 -17.69 3.27 2.13
N GLU A 199 -18.54 2.25 2.20
CA GLU A 199 -19.61 2.14 3.18
C GLU A 199 -19.31 1.04 4.20
N ILE A 200 -19.76 1.25 5.43
CA ILE A 200 -19.53 0.30 6.54
C ILE A 200 -20.08 -1.10 6.24
N GLY A 201 -21.19 -1.18 5.52
CA GLY A 201 -21.83 -2.45 5.13
C GLY A 201 -21.03 -3.28 4.12
N GLU A 202 -20.00 -2.70 3.49
CA GLU A 202 -19.14 -3.41 2.54
C GLU A 202 -18.09 -4.29 3.24
N PHE A 203 -17.96 -4.23 4.56
CA PHE A 203 -16.95 -4.94 5.34
C PHE A 203 -17.63 -5.89 6.32
N GLN A 204 -17.36 -7.17 6.16
CA GLN A 204 -17.86 -8.21 7.05
C GLN A 204 -16.68 -8.87 7.77
N ARG A 205 -16.88 -9.22 9.06
CA ARG A 205 -15.83 -9.91 9.81
C ARG A 205 -15.41 -11.23 9.14
N SER A 206 -16.37 -11.90 8.50
CA SER A 206 -16.14 -13.14 7.73
C SER A 206 -15.27 -12.96 6.48
N ASP A 207 -15.07 -11.73 6.00
CA ASP A 207 -14.15 -11.48 4.87
C ASP A 207 -12.68 -11.73 5.24
N LEU A 208 -12.38 -11.86 6.53
CA LEU A 208 -11.05 -12.10 7.08
C LEU A 208 -10.76 -13.58 7.42
N ASP A 209 -11.71 -14.49 7.17
CA ASP A 209 -11.56 -15.92 7.49
C ASP A 209 -11.02 -16.76 6.34
#